data_1c46459f147f0fec3cc2062208f157d2
#
_entry.id   1c46459f147f0fec3cc2062208f157d2
#
_cell.length_a   1.000
_cell.length_b   1.000
_cell.length_c   1.000
_cell.angle_alpha   90.00
_cell.angle_beta   90.00
_cell.angle_gamma   90.00
#
_symmetry.space_group_name_H-M   'P 1'
#
loop_
_entity.id
_entity.type
_entity.pdbx_description
1 polymer ?
#
loop_
_entity_poly.entity_id
_entity_poly.type
_entity_poly.pdbx_seq_one_letter_code
_entity_poly.pdbx_strand_id
1 'polypeptide(L)'
;HKNINEQVKEWQELGIVDENFKSNDVFTIDLTGKHLSDKYQHLPIDTKYFKDLELEILSQFDNLDRALDGWLIKSENYQALNTILPKFKEKVQTIYIDPPFNTGEDFPYIDRFQDSTWLSLMENRLELSKYFLNSYGTYFINLDENADFFGRILLERLNLEEVKKITFNTNATKDEEADLFGYKSFGNNFALKSSTIYFCKNKGSKFFKLWKPNRNTSNLNIGWLDLIALPKKDRNKFNKIEDFDYFVEKYRNGDLEYQKVDINEKIYPVSDIWSDIYSFTQSEMRTSENLSFQTQKPENLLRRIIQTSSTQKDIILDFVGGSGTTYAVAHKLNRKWLGVEMGKCFYEFYEEWDKTQNKYIKKLGILGRLKNVLAGDKNFKAVDKERRSHLSKDINWQGGGFFKYYELEQYEEALANCKYEESDLFNSPSKTPYQQYVFMKDEKMLKAMEIDYENNKVKVDLTKLYPNIDIAETLSNLTGKWIQKISDNEVEFEDGTKINTKELDYKLIKPLIWWE
;
A
#
# COMPACT_ATOMS: atom_id res chain seq x y z
N HIS A 1 -6.98 30.44 -5.19
CA HIS A 1 -8.24 29.69 -5.27
C HIS A 1 -9.05 29.88 -3.98
N LYS A 2 -10.37 29.93 -4.06
CA LYS A 2 -11.25 30.15 -2.88
C LYS A 2 -11.12 29.06 -1.81
N ASN A 3 -10.82 27.83 -2.20
CA ASN A 3 -10.73 26.67 -1.31
C ASN A 3 -9.30 26.45 -0.75
N ILE A 4 -8.34 27.32 -1.02
CA ILE A 4 -6.98 27.16 -0.51
C ILE A 4 -6.92 27.12 1.03
N ASN A 5 -7.85 27.78 1.69
CA ASN A 5 -7.91 27.81 3.15
C ASN A 5 -8.25 26.43 3.75
N GLU A 6 -9.06 25.62 3.07
CA GLU A 6 -9.38 24.25 3.50
C GLU A 6 -8.13 23.36 3.40
N GLN A 7 -7.37 23.51 2.31
CA GLN A 7 -6.11 22.80 2.16
C GLN A 7 -5.08 23.23 3.20
N VAL A 8 -4.97 24.53 3.51
CA VAL A 8 -4.10 25.06 4.58
C VAL A 8 -4.49 24.48 5.93
N LYS A 9 -5.79 24.42 6.22
CA LYS A 9 -6.31 23.82 7.44
C LYS A 9 -5.94 22.35 7.57
N GLU A 10 -6.04 21.57 6.48
CA GLU A 10 -5.59 20.17 6.47
C GLU A 10 -4.08 20.06 6.77
N TRP A 11 -3.23 20.89 6.14
CA TRP A 11 -1.80 20.89 6.43
C TRP A 11 -1.48 21.24 7.89
N GLN A 12 -2.22 22.19 8.49
CA GLN A 12 -2.09 22.55 9.90
C GLN A 12 -2.54 21.40 10.81
N GLU A 13 -3.66 20.75 10.52
CA GLU A 13 -4.16 19.60 11.29
C GLU A 13 -3.20 18.42 11.24
N LEU A 14 -2.62 18.13 10.07
CA LEU A 14 -1.62 17.08 9.86
C LEU A 14 -0.25 17.44 10.46
N GLY A 15 -0.03 18.68 10.88
CA GLY A 15 1.25 19.16 11.39
C GLY A 15 2.33 19.30 10.31
N ILE A 16 1.92 19.43 9.04
CA ILE A 16 2.81 19.67 7.91
C ILE A 16 3.32 21.11 7.92
N VAL A 17 2.52 22.03 8.42
CA VAL A 17 2.84 23.43 8.61
C VAL A 17 2.45 23.92 10.02
N ASP A 18 2.99 25.07 10.43
CA ASP A 18 2.67 25.69 11.71
C ASP A 18 1.20 26.18 11.75
N GLU A 19 0.62 26.30 12.93
CA GLU A 19 -0.76 26.75 13.14
C GLU A 19 -1.04 28.18 12.62
N ASN A 20 -0.01 29.03 12.56
CA ASN A 20 -0.10 30.40 12.05
C ASN A 20 0.18 30.52 10.54
N PHE A 21 0.45 29.41 9.87
CA PHE A 21 0.78 29.37 8.44
C PHE A 21 -0.39 29.89 7.59
N LYS A 22 -0.05 30.71 6.57
CA LYS A 22 -0.99 31.25 5.60
C LYS A 22 -0.58 30.85 4.18
N SER A 23 -1.52 30.79 3.27
CA SER A 23 -1.27 30.41 1.87
C SER A 23 -0.18 31.24 1.18
N ASN A 24 0.01 32.51 1.58
CA ASN A 24 1.07 33.34 1.02
C ASN A 24 2.47 33.01 1.53
N ASP A 25 2.59 32.27 2.64
CA ASP A 25 3.89 31.92 3.23
C ASP A 25 4.63 30.87 2.38
N VAL A 26 3.96 30.26 1.39
CA VAL A 26 4.60 29.37 0.41
C VAL A 26 5.58 30.11 -0.49
N PHE A 27 5.52 31.45 -0.55
CA PHE A 27 6.34 32.26 -1.40
C PHE A 27 7.44 32.99 -0.64
N THR A 28 8.60 33.10 -1.25
CA THR A 28 9.66 34.05 -0.86
C THR A 28 9.72 35.16 -1.91
N ILE A 29 10.06 36.36 -1.45
CA ILE A 29 10.29 37.52 -2.33
C ILE A 29 11.75 37.92 -2.22
N ASP A 30 12.45 37.91 -3.33
CA ASP A 30 13.83 38.35 -3.44
C ASP A 30 14.02 39.37 -4.57
N LEU A 31 15.27 39.68 -4.91
CA LEU A 31 15.60 40.64 -5.98
C LEU A 31 15.13 40.20 -7.38
N THR A 32 14.84 38.91 -7.57
CA THR A 32 14.40 38.35 -8.85
C THR A 32 12.88 38.23 -8.93
N GLY A 33 12.18 38.50 -7.83
CA GLY A 33 10.71 38.52 -7.76
C GLY A 33 10.12 37.59 -6.70
N LYS A 34 8.87 37.15 -6.95
CA LYS A 34 8.13 36.24 -6.07
C LYS A 34 8.30 34.80 -6.57
N HIS A 35 8.87 33.92 -5.74
CA HIS A 35 9.15 32.52 -6.05
C HIS A 35 8.56 31.60 -5.01
N LEU A 36 8.30 30.34 -5.40
CA LEU A 36 7.96 29.28 -4.45
C LEU A 36 9.17 29.03 -3.52
N SER A 37 8.93 29.01 -2.23
CA SER A 37 9.97 28.73 -1.25
C SER A 37 10.38 27.25 -1.31
N ASP A 38 11.68 26.97 -1.37
CA ASP A 38 12.22 25.60 -1.34
C ASP A 38 11.73 24.81 -0.12
N LYS A 39 11.47 25.50 0.98
CA LYS A 39 10.93 24.89 2.21
C LYS A 39 9.58 24.22 1.99
N TYR A 40 8.77 24.74 1.06
CA TYR A 40 7.37 24.35 0.85
C TYR A 40 7.10 23.72 -0.52
N GLN A 41 8.15 23.42 -1.29
CA GLN A 41 8.03 22.84 -2.64
C GLN A 41 7.33 21.47 -2.67
N HIS A 42 7.29 20.74 -1.56
CA HIS A 42 6.67 19.41 -1.43
C HIS A 42 5.39 19.41 -0.58
N LEU A 43 4.70 20.55 -0.44
CA LEU A 43 3.38 20.55 0.19
C LEU A 43 2.40 19.74 -0.66
N PRO A 44 1.75 18.71 -0.09
CA PRO A 44 0.80 17.90 -0.84
C PRO A 44 -0.48 18.67 -1.12
N ILE A 45 -0.90 18.72 -2.36
CA ILE A 45 -2.18 19.29 -2.79
C ILE A 45 -3.16 18.16 -3.03
N ASP A 46 -4.33 18.24 -2.40
CA ASP A 46 -5.40 17.26 -2.55
C ASP A 46 -6.48 17.81 -3.49
N THR A 47 -6.73 17.12 -4.60
CA THR A 47 -7.71 17.53 -5.61
C THR A 47 -9.14 17.56 -5.09
N LYS A 48 -9.43 16.89 -3.95
CA LYS A 48 -10.75 16.99 -3.30
C LYS A 48 -11.18 18.42 -2.97
N TYR A 49 -10.21 19.32 -2.72
CA TYR A 49 -10.46 20.74 -2.47
C TYR A 49 -10.54 21.58 -3.74
N PHE A 50 -10.07 21.06 -4.88
CA PHE A 50 -9.88 21.76 -6.14
C PHE A 50 -10.52 21.01 -7.32
N LYS A 51 -11.72 20.46 -7.12
CA LYS A 51 -12.41 19.66 -8.15
C LYS A 51 -12.60 20.37 -9.48
N ASP A 52 -12.74 21.68 -9.44
CA ASP A 52 -12.84 22.54 -10.63
C ASP A 52 -11.51 22.69 -11.39
N LEU A 53 -10.38 22.40 -10.77
CA LEU A 53 -9.04 22.41 -11.37
C LEU A 53 -8.48 20.99 -11.59
N GLU A 54 -9.19 19.96 -11.16
CA GLU A 54 -8.69 18.58 -11.18
C GLU A 54 -8.26 18.14 -12.56
N LEU A 55 -9.11 18.32 -13.56
CA LEU A 55 -8.78 17.95 -14.95
C LEU A 55 -7.62 18.78 -15.51
N GLU A 56 -7.55 20.07 -15.18
CA GLU A 56 -6.44 20.92 -15.60
C GLU A 56 -5.12 20.44 -15.00
N ILE A 57 -5.11 20.09 -13.71
CA ILE A 57 -3.94 19.53 -13.01
C ILE A 57 -3.55 18.19 -13.64
N LEU A 58 -4.49 17.28 -13.82
CA LEU A 58 -4.23 15.93 -14.33
C LEU A 58 -3.77 15.96 -15.80
N SER A 59 -4.23 16.94 -16.58
CA SER A 59 -3.81 17.12 -17.99
C SER A 59 -2.34 17.53 -18.16
N GLN A 60 -1.67 17.99 -17.10
CA GLN A 60 -0.25 18.36 -17.13
C GLN A 60 0.68 17.13 -17.20
N PHE A 61 0.17 15.94 -16.88
CA PHE A 61 0.95 14.71 -16.93
C PHE A 61 0.89 14.10 -18.34
N ASP A 62 2.04 13.76 -18.91
CA ASP A 62 2.13 13.08 -20.21
C ASP A 62 1.59 11.65 -20.15
N ASN A 63 1.72 10.99 -19.00
CA ASN A 63 1.18 9.67 -18.73
C ASN A 63 0.79 9.60 -17.25
N LEU A 64 -0.51 9.58 -16.98
CA LEU A 64 -1.04 9.73 -15.64
C LEU A 64 -0.70 8.53 -14.74
N ASP A 65 -0.99 7.30 -15.18
CA ASP A 65 -0.73 6.11 -14.36
C ASP A 65 0.78 5.86 -14.17
N ARG A 66 1.61 6.25 -15.14
CA ARG A 66 3.07 6.18 -14.96
C ARG A 66 3.61 7.24 -14.00
N ALA A 67 2.96 8.39 -13.91
CA ALA A 67 3.33 9.44 -12.97
C ALA A 67 2.96 9.08 -11.52
N LEU A 68 1.93 8.25 -11.32
CA LEU A 68 1.52 7.80 -9.99
C LEU A 68 2.60 6.93 -9.34
N ASP A 69 2.88 7.21 -8.08
CA ASP A 69 3.74 6.38 -7.22
C ASP A 69 2.91 5.36 -6.43
N GLY A 70 1.59 5.58 -6.28
CA GLY A 70 0.75 4.66 -5.54
C GLY A 70 -0.75 4.79 -5.76
N TRP A 71 -1.46 3.73 -5.41
CA TRP A 71 -2.92 3.64 -5.38
C TRP A 71 -3.36 3.14 -4.01
N LEU A 72 -4.16 3.91 -3.30
CA LEU A 72 -4.75 3.55 -2.02
C LEU A 72 -6.25 3.32 -2.18
N ILE A 73 -6.70 2.13 -1.84
CA ILE A 73 -8.07 1.67 -2.11
C ILE A 73 -8.75 1.36 -0.79
N LYS A 74 -9.85 2.04 -0.50
CA LYS A 74 -10.72 1.69 0.61
C LYS A 74 -11.72 0.64 0.18
N SER A 75 -11.53 -0.57 0.65
CA SER A 75 -12.41 -1.70 0.35
C SER A 75 -12.08 -2.90 1.23
N GLU A 76 -12.99 -3.86 1.27
CA GLU A 76 -12.68 -5.23 1.62
C GLU A 76 -11.63 -5.76 0.63
N ASN A 77 -10.62 -6.48 1.12
CA ASN A 77 -9.44 -6.81 0.33
C ASN A 77 -9.71 -7.79 -0.82
N TYR A 78 -10.57 -8.79 -0.65
CA TYR A 78 -10.94 -9.70 -1.72
C TYR A 78 -11.66 -8.99 -2.86
N GLN A 79 -12.58 -8.09 -2.53
CA GLN A 79 -13.28 -7.24 -3.49
C GLN A 79 -12.31 -6.31 -4.23
N ALA A 80 -11.41 -5.65 -3.49
CA ALA A 80 -10.40 -4.79 -4.12
C ALA A 80 -9.52 -5.57 -5.09
N LEU A 81 -8.97 -6.71 -4.66
CA LEU A 81 -8.13 -7.55 -5.51
C LEU A 81 -8.85 -7.97 -6.80
N ASN A 82 -10.12 -8.41 -6.71
CA ASN A 82 -10.89 -8.74 -7.92
C ASN A 82 -11.05 -7.54 -8.86
N THR A 83 -11.37 -6.37 -8.30
CA THR A 83 -11.61 -5.16 -9.09
C THR A 83 -10.36 -4.70 -9.85
N ILE A 84 -9.19 -4.73 -9.20
CA ILE A 84 -7.95 -4.21 -9.80
C ILE A 84 -7.14 -5.27 -10.55
N LEU A 85 -7.51 -6.55 -10.46
CA LEU A 85 -6.77 -7.63 -11.11
C LEU A 85 -6.57 -7.41 -12.62
N PRO A 86 -7.57 -7.00 -13.42
CA PRO A 86 -7.35 -6.81 -14.85
C PRO A 86 -6.25 -5.78 -15.15
N LYS A 87 -6.17 -4.70 -14.35
CA LYS A 87 -5.17 -3.63 -14.52
C LYS A 87 -3.76 -4.05 -14.08
N PHE A 88 -3.64 -4.83 -13.00
CA PHE A 88 -2.36 -5.11 -12.34
C PHE A 88 -1.91 -6.58 -12.43
N LYS A 89 -2.60 -7.41 -13.20
CA LYS A 89 -2.21 -8.81 -13.42
C LYS A 89 -0.77 -8.90 -13.92
N GLU A 90 0.03 -9.75 -13.25
CA GLU A 90 1.44 -10.03 -13.58
C GLU A 90 2.37 -8.79 -13.59
N LYS A 91 2.01 -7.73 -12.82
CA LYS A 91 2.79 -6.49 -12.76
C LYS A 91 3.44 -6.22 -11.40
N VAL A 92 3.04 -6.93 -10.37
CA VAL A 92 3.54 -6.75 -9.02
C VAL A 92 4.84 -7.53 -8.82
N GLN A 93 5.87 -6.85 -8.31
CA GLN A 93 7.16 -7.46 -8.01
C GLN A 93 7.19 -8.11 -6.63
N THR A 94 6.57 -7.47 -5.65
CA THR A 94 6.58 -7.97 -4.26
C THR A 94 5.20 -7.81 -3.64
N ILE A 95 4.72 -8.87 -3.03
CA ILE A 95 3.56 -8.83 -2.13
C ILE A 95 4.08 -8.99 -0.71
N TYR A 96 3.68 -8.08 0.17
CA TYR A 96 3.85 -8.22 1.62
C TYR A 96 2.51 -8.07 2.30
N ILE A 97 2.21 -8.95 3.23
CA ILE A 97 1.01 -8.85 4.07
C ILE A 97 1.31 -9.20 5.53
N ASP A 98 0.56 -8.54 6.40
CA ASP A 98 0.51 -8.77 7.84
C ASP A 98 -0.95 -8.99 8.24
N PRO A 99 -1.53 -10.19 7.95
CA PRO A 99 -2.95 -10.45 8.12
C PRO A 99 -3.30 -10.60 9.60
N PRO A 100 -4.61 -10.60 9.97
CA PRO A 100 -5.05 -11.00 11.30
C PRO A 100 -4.50 -12.36 11.68
N PHE A 101 -3.98 -12.52 12.91
CA PHE A 101 -3.30 -13.74 13.35
C PHE A 101 -4.21 -14.75 14.03
N ASN A 102 -5.50 -14.44 14.15
CA ASN A 102 -6.47 -15.27 14.88
C ASN A 102 -6.14 -15.46 16.38
N THR A 103 -5.63 -14.40 17.00
CA THR A 103 -5.20 -14.43 18.41
C THR A 103 -6.37 -14.48 19.39
N GLY A 104 -7.57 -14.08 18.95
CA GLY A 104 -8.73 -13.91 19.80
C GLY A 104 -8.67 -12.66 20.69
N GLU A 105 -7.65 -11.81 20.55
CA GLU A 105 -7.52 -10.55 21.24
C GLU A 105 -8.48 -9.49 20.69
N ASP A 106 -8.68 -8.43 21.45
CA ASP A 106 -9.60 -7.35 21.13
C ASP A 106 -8.87 -6.22 20.39
N PHE A 107 -8.79 -6.35 19.06
CA PHE A 107 -8.22 -5.35 18.16
C PHE A 107 -9.30 -4.46 17.53
N PRO A 108 -8.94 -3.35 16.89
CA PRO A 108 -9.87 -2.53 16.09
C PRO A 108 -10.48 -3.26 14.88
N TYR A 109 -10.02 -4.46 14.58
CA TYR A 109 -10.48 -5.35 13.52
C TYR A 109 -10.81 -6.74 14.09
N ILE A 110 -11.52 -7.56 13.32
CA ILE A 110 -11.88 -8.93 13.74
C ILE A 110 -10.63 -9.80 13.68
N ASP A 111 -10.23 -10.35 14.84
CA ASP A 111 -9.11 -11.30 15.00
C ASP A 111 -9.55 -12.56 15.79
N ARG A 112 -10.84 -12.91 15.68
CA ARG A 112 -11.45 -14.09 16.32
C ARG A 112 -12.21 -14.88 15.29
N PHE A 113 -11.52 -15.86 14.71
CA PHE A 113 -12.10 -16.79 13.74
C PHE A 113 -12.02 -18.20 14.28
N GLN A 114 -12.90 -19.09 13.81
CA GLN A 114 -12.59 -20.50 13.82
C GLN A 114 -11.45 -20.76 12.83
N ASP A 115 -10.55 -21.70 13.12
CA ASP A 115 -9.39 -22.00 12.25
C ASP A 115 -9.79 -22.29 10.81
N SER A 116 -10.90 -23.02 10.60
CA SER A 116 -11.44 -23.30 9.28
C SER A 116 -11.90 -22.04 8.53
N THR A 117 -12.47 -21.09 9.26
CA THR A 117 -12.93 -19.80 8.67
C THR A 117 -11.73 -18.95 8.31
N TRP A 118 -10.72 -18.86 9.19
CA TRP A 118 -9.47 -18.17 8.93
C TRP A 118 -8.75 -18.75 7.71
N LEU A 119 -8.64 -20.08 7.63
CA LEU A 119 -8.05 -20.80 6.50
C LEU A 119 -8.76 -20.46 5.19
N SER A 120 -10.09 -20.54 5.16
CA SER A 120 -10.88 -20.25 3.95
C SER A 120 -10.74 -18.79 3.52
N LEU A 121 -10.75 -17.87 4.49
CA LEU A 121 -10.56 -16.44 4.25
C LEU A 121 -9.18 -16.17 3.64
N MET A 122 -8.13 -16.74 4.19
CA MET A 122 -6.75 -16.53 3.72
C MET A 122 -6.49 -17.25 2.39
N GLU A 123 -6.98 -18.49 2.20
CA GLU A 123 -6.78 -19.25 0.97
C GLU A 123 -7.26 -18.46 -0.25
N ASN A 124 -8.49 -17.95 -0.23
CA ASN A 124 -9.06 -17.19 -1.34
C ASN A 124 -8.23 -15.94 -1.69
N ARG A 125 -7.75 -15.22 -0.69
CA ARG A 125 -6.97 -13.99 -0.88
C ARG A 125 -5.56 -14.26 -1.37
N LEU A 126 -4.94 -15.30 -0.82
CA LEU A 126 -3.60 -15.72 -1.24
C LEU A 126 -3.61 -16.21 -2.70
N GLU A 127 -4.59 -17.06 -3.06
CA GLU A 127 -4.73 -17.56 -4.43
C GLU A 127 -4.98 -16.41 -5.42
N LEU A 128 -5.89 -15.49 -5.09
CA LEU A 128 -6.19 -14.36 -5.96
C LEU A 128 -5.00 -13.42 -6.10
N SER A 129 -4.32 -13.09 -5.00
CA SER A 129 -3.19 -12.17 -5.01
C SER A 129 -1.99 -12.69 -5.81
N LYS A 130 -1.83 -14.00 -5.91
CA LYS A 130 -0.76 -14.62 -6.71
C LYS A 130 -0.79 -14.20 -8.19
N TYR A 131 -1.99 -13.96 -8.76
CA TYR A 131 -2.11 -13.53 -10.16
C TYR A 131 -1.56 -12.13 -10.43
N PHE A 132 -1.30 -11.35 -9.39
CA PHE A 132 -0.65 -10.04 -9.51
C PHE A 132 0.86 -10.15 -9.71
N LEU A 133 1.48 -11.23 -9.20
CA LEU A 133 2.92 -11.39 -9.26
C LEU A 133 3.42 -11.54 -10.70
N ASN A 134 4.42 -10.75 -11.04
CA ASN A 134 5.15 -10.94 -12.29
C ASN A 134 6.03 -12.22 -12.23
N SER A 135 6.69 -12.57 -13.33
CA SER A 135 7.52 -13.79 -13.42
C SER A 135 8.70 -13.81 -12.42
N TYR A 136 9.10 -12.64 -11.91
CA TYR A 136 10.19 -12.48 -10.95
C TYR A 136 9.66 -12.19 -9.54
N GLY A 137 8.36 -12.32 -9.35
CA GLY A 137 7.66 -11.88 -8.15
C GLY A 137 8.03 -12.66 -6.89
N THR A 138 7.94 -11.97 -5.77
CA THR A 138 8.19 -12.49 -4.43
C THR A 138 6.99 -12.25 -3.52
N TYR A 139 6.82 -13.13 -2.54
CA TYR A 139 5.72 -13.06 -1.59
C TYR A 139 6.26 -13.15 -0.16
N PHE A 140 5.86 -12.21 0.70
CA PHE A 140 6.16 -12.22 2.12
C PHE A 140 4.87 -12.16 2.92
N ILE A 141 4.74 -13.04 3.90
CA ILE A 141 3.64 -13.04 4.86
C ILE A 141 4.20 -13.10 6.27
N ASN A 142 3.81 -12.14 7.10
CA ASN A 142 4.17 -12.13 8.50
C ASN A 142 3.07 -12.81 9.33
N LEU A 143 3.43 -13.73 10.19
CA LEU A 143 2.52 -14.52 11.02
C LEU A 143 3.07 -14.66 12.44
N ASP A 144 2.21 -14.76 13.42
CA ASP A 144 2.56 -15.15 14.76
C ASP A 144 2.49 -16.67 14.96
N GLU A 145 2.69 -17.13 16.19
CA GLU A 145 2.68 -18.57 16.51
C GLU A 145 1.30 -19.23 16.29
N ASN A 146 0.19 -18.47 16.39
CA ASN A 146 -1.16 -19.03 16.23
C ASN A 146 -1.46 -19.36 14.76
N ALA A 147 -0.98 -18.52 13.84
CA ALA A 147 -1.24 -18.64 12.41
C ALA A 147 -0.08 -19.30 11.62
N ASP A 148 1.10 -19.47 12.23
CA ASP A 148 2.32 -19.93 11.58
C ASP A 148 2.13 -21.28 10.84
N PHE A 149 1.61 -22.30 11.53
CA PHE A 149 1.42 -23.62 10.95
C PHE A 149 0.43 -23.61 9.77
N PHE A 150 -0.70 -22.98 9.94
CA PHE A 150 -1.74 -22.89 8.90
C PHE A 150 -1.27 -22.08 7.70
N GLY A 151 -0.60 -20.96 7.94
CA GLY A 151 -0.05 -20.12 6.89
C GLY A 151 0.96 -20.84 6.02
N ARG A 152 1.83 -21.67 6.64
CA ARG A 152 2.77 -22.49 5.87
C ARG A 152 2.08 -23.47 4.93
N ILE A 153 1.04 -24.16 5.40
CA ILE A 153 0.28 -25.10 4.58
C ILE A 153 -0.36 -24.38 3.38
N LEU A 154 -0.96 -23.20 3.61
CA LEU A 154 -1.56 -22.40 2.54
C LEU A 154 -0.52 -21.98 1.50
N LEU A 155 0.64 -21.52 1.94
CA LEU A 155 1.71 -21.08 1.04
C LEU A 155 2.26 -22.23 0.18
N GLU A 156 2.39 -23.44 0.74
CA GLU A 156 2.80 -24.62 -0.04
C GLU A 156 1.78 -24.98 -1.14
N ARG A 157 0.48 -24.72 -0.91
CA ARG A 157 -0.58 -24.93 -1.90
C ARG A 157 -0.55 -23.93 -3.06
N LEU A 158 0.02 -22.75 -2.87
CA LEU A 158 0.12 -21.73 -3.92
C LEU A 158 1.05 -22.13 -5.08
N ASN A 159 1.78 -23.24 -4.98
CA ASN A 159 2.78 -23.68 -5.98
C ASN A 159 3.82 -22.60 -6.29
N LEU A 160 4.17 -21.78 -5.31
CA LEU A 160 5.33 -20.90 -5.37
C LEU A 160 6.58 -21.72 -5.04
N GLU A 161 7.71 -21.38 -5.66
CA GLU A 161 9.00 -22.00 -5.31
C GLU A 161 9.49 -21.46 -3.98
N GLU A 162 10.19 -22.31 -3.24
CA GLU A 162 10.84 -21.98 -1.97
C GLU A 162 9.96 -21.27 -0.94
N VAL A 163 9.46 -22.02 0.01
CA VAL A 163 8.93 -21.46 1.26
C VAL A 163 10.06 -21.42 2.27
N LYS A 164 10.63 -20.24 2.51
CA LYS A 164 11.63 -20.00 3.54
C LYS A 164 11.00 -19.38 4.76
N LYS A 165 11.38 -19.89 5.94
CA LYS A 165 10.99 -19.30 7.22
C LYS A 165 12.08 -18.33 7.67
N ILE A 166 11.69 -17.10 7.94
CA ILE A 166 12.52 -16.06 8.55
C ILE A 166 12.00 -15.82 9.95
N THR A 167 12.88 -15.88 10.94
CA THR A 167 12.55 -15.54 12.32
C THR A 167 12.85 -14.07 12.57
N PHE A 168 11.83 -13.30 12.90
CA PHE A 168 11.93 -11.89 13.23
C PHE A 168 11.74 -11.70 14.75
N ASN A 169 12.73 -11.07 15.41
CA ASN A 169 12.63 -10.74 16.82
C ASN A 169 11.78 -9.49 17.01
N THR A 170 10.58 -9.62 17.56
CA THR A 170 9.63 -8.53 17.78
C THR A 170 9.99 -7.63 18.96
N ASN A 171 10.92 -8.05 19.82
CA ASN A 171 11.32 -7.35 21.05
C ASN A 171 12.82 -7.01 21.07
N ALA A 172 13.47 -6.98 19.90
CA ALA A 172 14.87 -6.56 19.83
C ALA A 172 15.03 -5.12 20.33
N THR A 173 15.91 -4.93 21.32
CA THR A 173 16.28 -3.63 21.88
C THR A 173 17.77 -3.41 21.78
N LYS A 174 18.22 -2.15 21.86
CA LYS A 174 19.65 -1.83 21.82
C LYS A 174 20.39 -2.25 23.10
N ASP A 175 19.67 -2.30 24.22
CA ASP A 175 20.19 -2.66 25.52
C ASP A 175 19.63 -4.02 25.94
N GLU A 176 20.50 -5.00 26.13
CA GLU A 176 20.12 -6.34 26.61
C GLU A 176 19.42 -6.28 27.99
N GLU A 177 19.79 -5.28 28.82
CA GLU A 177 19.14 -5.07 30.14
C GLU A 177 17.71 -4.50 30.00
N ALA A 178 17.43 -3.68 29.00
CA ALA A 178 16.07 -3.19 28.73
C ALA A 178 15.12 -4.32 28.28
N ASP A 179 15.65 -5.41 27.78
CA ASP A 179 14.94 -6.59 27.37
C ASP A 179 14.28 -7.33 28.57
N LEU A 180 14.81 -7.14 29.78
CA LEU A 180 14.28 -7.73 31.03
C LEU A 180 12.88 -7.22 31.40
N PHE A 181 12.50 -6.02 30.96
CA PHE A 181 11.22 -5.40 31.30
C PHE A 181 10.18 -5.43 30.17
N GLY A 182 10.54 -5.92 29.00
CA GLY A 182 9.68 -5.94 27.80
C GLY A 182 8.91 -7.23 27.56
N TYR A 183 8.80 -8.13 28.53
CA TYR A 183 8.13 -9.42 28.35
C TYR A 183 6.61 -9.26 28.26
N LYS A 184 6.02 -9.80 27.20
CA LYS A 184 4.56 -9.81 27.01
C LYS A 184 3.81 -10.83 27.88
N SER A 185 4.49 -11.76 28.57
CA SER A 185 3.84 -12.70 29.47
C SER A 185 4.71 -13.06 30.66
N PHE A 186 4.12 -12.94 31.86
CA PHE A 186 4.62 -13.48 33.10
C PHE A 186 3.95 -14.84 33.46
N GLY A 187 3.46 -15.57 32.44
CA GLY A 187 2.81 -16.86 32.63
C GLY A 187 3.80 -18.00 32.84
N ASN A 188 3.28 -19.22 32.96
CA ASN A 188 4.08 -20.45 33.15
C ASN A 188 4.71 -20.96 31.84
N ASN A 189 5.02 -20.09 30.89
CA ASN A 189 5.58 -20.43 29.58
C ASN A 189 6.71 -19.49 29.19
N PHE A 190 7.45 -19.85 28.14
CA PHE A 190 8.47 -18.97 27.55
C PHE A 190 7.84 -17.69 27.03
N ALA A 191 8.52 -16.56 27.23
CA ALA A 191 8.09 -15.27 26.67
C ALA A 191 8.16 -15.29 25.13
N LEU A 192 7.08 -14.87 24.48
CA LEU A 192 7.03 -14.74 23.02
C LEU A 192 7.85 -13.52 22.58
N LYS A 193 8.94 -13.77 21.85
CA LYS A 193 9.85 -12.75 21.34
C LYS A 193 9.99 -12.71 19.83
N SER A 194 9.32 -13.59 19.11
CA SER A 194 9.48 -13.68 17.67
C SER A 194 8.16 -13.82 16.93
N SER A 195 8.15 -13.35 15.70
CA SER A 195 7.16 -13.70 14.69
C SER A 195 7.84 -14.38 13.52
N THR A 196 7.05 -15.04 12.69
CA THR A 196 7.52 -15.73 11.49
C THR A 196 7.20 -14.89 10.27
N ILE A 197 8.18 -14.70 9.42
CA ILE A 197 7.97 -14.17 8.08
C ILE A 197 8.26 -15.29 7.10
N TYR A 198 7.26 -15.70 6.34
CA TYR A 198 7.46 -16.62 5.24
C TYR A 198 7.80 -15.84 3.97
N PHE A 199 8.84 -16.28 3.31
CA PHE A 199 9.27 -15.80 2.01
C PHE A 199 9.03 -16.88 0.96
N CYS A 200 8.32 -16.53 -0.10
CA CYS A 200 8.07 -17.37 -1.26
C CYS A 200 8.39 -16.58 -2.53
N LYS A 201 8.67 -17.27 -3.60
CA LYS A 201 8.99 -16.64 -4.89
C LYS A 201 8.44 -17.44 -6.08
N ASN A 202 8.25 -16.77 -7.21
CA ASN A 202 8.00 -17.42 -8.48
C ASN A 202 9.28 -18.11 -9.02
N LYS A 203 9.09 -19.10 -9.88
CA LYS A 203 10.19 -19.74 -10.60
C LYS A 203 10.88 -18.71 -11.50
N GLY A 204 12.12 -18.42 -11.26
CA GLY A 204 12.86 -17.37 -11.97
C GLY A 204 12.90 -16.03 -11.26
N SER A 205 12.29 -15.92 -10.08
CA SER A 205 12.38 -14.71 -9.26
C SER A 205 13.83 -14.44 -8.86
N LYS A 206 14.19 -13.16 -8.84
CA LYS A 206 15.53 -12.68 -8.55
C LYS A 206 15.57 -12.13 -7.14
N PHE A 207 16.34 -12.79 -6.29
CA PHE A 207 16.51 -12.39 -4.91
C PHE A 207 17.73 -11.49 -4.78
N PHE A 208 17.52 -10.26 -4.30
CA PHE A 208 18.56 -9.29 -4.09
C PHE A 208 19.24 -9.54 -2.73
N LYS A 209 20.37 -10.22 -2.76
CA LYS A 209 21.09 -10.58 -1.54
C LYS A 209 21.67 -9.35 -0.85
N LEU A 210 21.11 -8.99 0.29
CA LEU A 210 21.61 -7.90 1.12
C LEU A 210 22.84 -8.35 1.90
N TRP A 211 23.76 -7.40 2.11
CA TRP A 211 25.00 -7.60 2.83
C TRP A 211 25.12 -6.58 3.95
N LYS A 212 25.70 -6.99 5.06
CA LYS A 212 25.96 -6.12 6.19
C LYS A 212 27.44 -6.16 6.58
N PRO A 213 28.06 -5.04 7.00
CA PRO A 213 29.40 -5.04 7.57
C PRO A 213 29.41 -5.73 8.94
N ASN A 214 30.58 -6.23 9.33
CA ASN A 214 30.79 -6.88 10.64
C ASN A 214 30.87 -5.87 11.80
N ARG A 215 30.02 -4.85 11.81
CA ARG A 215 29.93 -3.92 12.93
C ARG A 215 28.60 -4.10 13.64
N ASN A 216 28.64 -4.11 14.97
CA ASN A 216 27.46 -4.04 15.83
C ASN A 216 26.83 -2.63 15.79
N THR A 217 26.62 -2.06 14.62
CA THR A 217 26.03 -0.74 14.47
C THR A 217 24.62 -0.84 13.93
N SER A 218 23.72 -0.20 14.64
CA SER A 218 22.28 -0.14 14.32
C SER A 218 21.93 0.63 13.05
N ASN A 219 22.88 1.30 12.42
CA ASN A 219 22.71 2.12 11.21
C ASN A 219 23.37 1.44 10.02
N LEU A 220 22.75 0.35 9.56
CA LEU A 220 23.23 -0.36 8.39
C LEU A 220 22.59 0.26 7.15
N ASN A 221 23.39 0.92 6.33
CA ASN A 221 23.02 1.12 4.94
C ASN A 221 22.99 -0.26 4.27
N ILE A 222 21.80 -0.82 4.16
CA ILE A 222 21.56 -2.11 3.52
C ILE A 222 21.21 -1.81 2.07
N GLY A 223 22.01 -2.32 1.14
CA GLY A 223 21.83 -2.11 -0.28
C GLY A 223 22.70 -3.07 -1.08
N TRP A 224 22.70 -2.90 -2.39
CA TRP A 224 23.58 -3.64 -3.27
C TRP A 224 25.02 -3.16 -3.10
N LEU A 225 25.94 -4.13 -3.11
CA LEU A 225 27.36 -3.83 -3.07
C LEU A 225 27.80 -3.22 -4.40
N ASP A 226 28.61 -2.19 -4.32
CA ASP A 226 29.42 -1.77 -5.47
C ASP A 226 30.43 -2.89 -5.79
N LEU A 227 30.11 -3.68 -6.79
CA LEU A 227 30.91 -4.82 -7.21
C LEU A 227 32.32 -4.42 -7.66
N ILE A 228 32.51 -3.17 -8.07
CA ILE A 228 33.80 -2.64 -8.51
C ILE A 228 34.71 -2.41 -7.29
N ALA A 229 34.14 -2.03 -6.15
CA ALA A 229 34.86 -1.77 -4.92
C ALA A 229 35.25 -3.04 -4.14
N LEU A 230 34.67 -4.21 -4.50
CA LEU A 230 34.96 -5.46 -3.80
C LEU A 230 36.34 -6.02 -4.13
N PRO A 231 37.03 -6.62 -3.15
CA PRO A 231 38.23 -7.40 -3.39
C PRO A 231 38.01 -8.49 -4.43
N LYS A 232 38.98 -8.75 -5.30
CA LYS A 232 38.89 -9.71 -6.41
C LYS A 232 38.38 -11.10 -5.96
N LYS A 233 38.79 -11.56 -4.77
CA LYS A 233 38.33 -12.82 -4.14
C LYS A 233 36.84 -12.87 -3.86
N ASP A 234 36.23 -11.72 -3.55
CA ASP A 234 34.83 -11.63 -3.21
C ASP A 234 33.96 -11.40 -4.46
N ARG A 235 34.52 -10.75 -5.52
CA ARG A 235 33.86 -10.66 -6.83
C ARG A 235 33.55 -12.04 -7.40
N ASN A 236 34.43 -13.00 -7.22
CA ASN A 236 34.22 -14.38 -7.71
C ASN A 236 33.03 -15.10 -7.07
N LYS A 237 32.56 -14.64 -5.90
CA LYS A 237 31.32 -15.16 -5.28
C LYS A 237 30.08 -14.67 -6.01
N PHE A 238 30.14 -13.49 -6.62
CA PHE A 238 29.03 -12.90 -7.38
C PHE A 238 28.95 -13.44 -8.81
N ASN A 239 30.08 -13.84 -9.40
CA ASN A 239 30.11 -14.46 -10.72
C ASN A 239 29.37 -15.82 -10.81
N LYS A 240 28.95 -16.37 -9.66
CA LYS A 240 28.12 -17.58 -9.56
C LYS A 240 26.63 -17.29 -9.35
N ILE A 241 26.25 -16.00 -9.29
CA ILE A 241 24.85 -15.64 -9.21
C ILE A 241 24.27 -15.81 -10.61
N GLU A 242 23.35 -16.74 -10.77
CA GLU A 242 22.49 -16.83 -11.93
C GLU A 242 21.88 -15.44 -12.16
N ASP A 243 21.93 -14.92 -13.38
CA ASP A 243 21.41 -13.60 -13.74
C ASP A 243 22.30 -12.37 -13.42
N PHE A 244 23.62 -12.57 -13.35
CA PHE A 244 24.55 -11.46 -13.16
C PHE A 244 24.32 -10.30 -14.16
N ASP A 245 24.05 -10.61 -15.42
CA ASP A 245 23.82 -9.62 -16.47
C ASP A 245 22.60 -8.74 -16.20
N TYR A 246 21.52 -9.31 -15.64
CA TYR A 246 20.34 -8.55 -15.23
C TYR A 246 20.67 -7.50 -14.17
N PHE A 247 21.47 -7.86 -13.16
CA PHE A 247 21.86 -6.91 -12.11
C PHE A 247 22.81 -5.84 -12.63
N VAL A 248 23.70 -6.17 -13.54
CA VAL A 248 24.58 -5.22 -14.22
C VAL A 248 23.77 -4.21 -15.04
N GLU A 249 22.76 -4.69 -15.75
CA GLU A 249 21.86 -3.82 -16.52
C GLU A 249 21.08 -2.87 -15.62
N LYS A 250 20.45 -3.37 -14.56
CA LYS A 250 19.74 -2.56 -13.55
C LYS A 250 20.65 -1.54 -12.89
N TYR A 251 21.88 -1.89 -12.55
CA TYR A 251 22.89 -0.98 -12.01
C TYR A 251 23.26 0.13 -13.01
N ARG A 252 23.48 -0.21 -14.27
CA ARG A 252 23.80 0.76 -15.33
C ARG A 252 22.66 1.75 -15.57
N ASN A 253 21.42 1.29 -15.44
CA ASN A 253 20.22 2.12 -15.58
C ASN A 253 19.93 2.98 -14.33
N GLY A 254 20.69 2.83 -13.25
CA GLY A 254 20.46 3.54 -11.99
C GLY A 254 19.28 3.01 -11.18
N ASP A 255 18.72 1.85 -11.55
CA ASP A 255 17.57 1.24 -10.89
C ASP A 255 17.93 0.47 -9.61
N LEU A 256 19.22 0.18 -9.41
CA LEU A 256 19.73 -0.52 -8.22
C LEU A 256 20.35 0.45 -7.22
N GLU A 257 19.91 0.33 -5.98
CA GLU A 257 20.60 0.89 -4.84
C GLU A 257 21.82 0.03 -4.53
N TYR A 258 22.96 0.65 -4.33
CA TYR A 258 24.19 -0.06 -3.96
C TYR A 258 24.72 0.45 -2.62
N GLN A 259 25.33 -0.46 -1.88
CA GLN A 259 26.03 -0.16 -0.64
C GLN A 259 27.50 0.10 -0.93
N LYS A 260 28.01 1.27 -0.57
CA LYS A 260 29.46 1.51 -0.53
C LYS A 260 30.04 0.77 0.67
N VAL A 261 30.95 -0.15 0.43
CA VAL A 261 31.65 -0.92 1.46
C VAL A 261 33.11 -0.56 1.42
N ASP A 262 33.71 -0.30 2.61
CA ASP A 262 35.16 -0.21 2.71
C ASP A 262 35.77 -1.55 2.30
N ILE A 263 36.76 -1.50 1.41
CA ILE A 263 37.46 -2.69 0.87
C ILE A 263 38.07 -3.57 1.98
N ASN A 264 38.34 -2.99 3.14
CA ASN A 264 38.96 -3.64 4.30
C ASN A 264 37.92 -4.24 5.27
N GLU A 265 36.63 -3.96 5.11
CA GLU A 265 35.61 -4.50 6.00
C GLU A 265 35.21 -5.92 5.64
N LYS A 266 35.01 -6.76 6.66
CA LYS A 266 34.37 -8.05 6.50
C LYS A 266 32.87 -7.84 6.36
N ILE A 267 32.27 -8.37 5.30
CA ILE A 267 30.83 -8.31 5.03
C ILE A 267 30.22 -9.70 5.17
N TYR A 268 28.98 -9.72 5.62
CA TYR A 268 28.18 -10.96 5.79
C TYR A 268 26.84 -10.82 5.07
N PRO A 269 26.32 -11.89 4.47
CA PRO A 269 24.96 -11.87 3.95
C PRO A 269 23.97 -11.72 5.12
N VAL A 270 22.87 -11.03 4.88
CA VAL A 270 21.74 -11.01 5.82
C VAL A 270 21.18 -12.43 5.90
N SER A 271 21.04 -12.94 7.13
CA SER A 271 20.56 -14.30 7.41
C SER A 271 19.02 -14.33 7.48
N ASP A 272 18.48 -15.50 7.73
CA ASP A 272 17.06 -15.76 8.01
C ASP A 272 16.66 -15.56 9.47
N ILE A 273 17.57 -15.08 10.30
CA ILE A 273 17.30 -14.65 11.68
C ILE A 273 17.53 -13.14 11.77
N TRP A 274 16.44 -12.40 11.98
CA TRP A 274 16.44 -10.95 12.02
C TRP A 274 16.28 -10.44 13.46
N SER A 275 17.40 -10.38 14.18
CA SER A 275 17.48 -9.85 15.54
C SER A 275 18.02 -8.43 15.61
N ASP A 276 18.42 -7.86 14.48
CA ASP A 276 19.03 -6.53 14.34
C ASP A 276 18.04 -5.45 13.87
N ILE A 277 16.75 -5.79 13.73
CA ILE A 277 15.66 -4.84 13.51
C ILE A 277 14.96 -4.62 14.84
N TYR A 278 15.07 -3.40 15.35
CA TYR A 278 14.43 -3.07 16.63
C TYR A 278 12.92 -2.85 16.43
N SER A 279 12.13 -3.38 17.35
CA SER A 279 10.73 -2.99 17.51
C SER A 279 10.65 -1.54 18.00
N PHE A 280 9.43 -0.98 18.07
CA PHE A 280 9.22 0.38 18.57
C PHE A 280 9.76 0.53 19.99
N THR A 281 11.06 0.89 20.10
CA THR A 281 11.68 1.29 21.36
C THR A 281 11.18 2.67 21.78
N GLN A 282 11.41 3.06 23.02
CA GLN A 282 11.00 4.39 23.51
C GLN A 282 11.53 5.54 22.65
N SER A 283 12.70 5.39 21.99
CA SER A 283 13.24 6.39 21.09
C SER A 283 12.48 6.46 19.75
N GLU A 284 12.03 5.34 19.23
CA GLU A 284 11.28 5.25 17.97
C GLU A 284 9.82 5.64 18.14
N MET A 285 9.23 5.40 19.34
CA MET A 285 7.90 5.90 19.71
C MET A 285 7.77 7.43 19.59
N ARG A 286 8.89 8.16 19.54
CA ARG A 286 8.90 9.62 19.43
C ARG A 286 9.14 10.12 18.00
N THR A 287 9.29 9.24 17.02
CA THR A 287 9.51 9.62 15.61
C THR A 287 8.20 9.78 14.86
N SER A 288 8.24 10.39 13.67
CA SER A 288 7.10 10.49 12.74
C SER A 288 6.60 9.13 12.25
N GLU A 289 7.39 8.09 12.41
CA GLU A 289 7.03 6.72 12.06
C GLU A 289 5.88 6.18 12.90
N ASN A 290 5.84 6.51 14.18
CA ASN A 290 4.89 5.94 15.13
C ASN A 290 3.51 6.62 15.04
N LEU A 291 2.50 5.87 14.61
CA LEU A 291 1.09 6.29 14.58
C LEU A 291 0.30 5.87 15.82
N SER A 292 0.93 5.22 16.78
CA SER A 292 0.25 4.57 17.92
C SER A 292 -0.78 3.52 17.47
N PHE A 293 -0.53 2.87 16.33
CA PHE A 293 -1.32 1.74 15.85
C PHE A 293 -0.79 0.46 16.51
N GLN A 294 -1.67 -0.31 17.16
CA GLN A 294 -1.29 -1.38 18.09
C GLN A 294 -0.40 -2.47 17.45
N THR A 295 -0.63 -2.80 16.18
CA THR A 295 0.09 -3.87 15.45
C THR A 295 1.06 -3.32 14.41
N GLN A 296 1.42 -2.05 14.50
CA GLN A 296 2.29 -1.40 13.53
C GLN A 296 3.66 -2.09 13.45
N LYS A 297 4.10 -2.38 12.22
CA LYS A 297 5.45 -2.88 11.96
C LYS A 297 6.46 -1.73 11.75
N PRO A 298 7.72 -1.90 12.17
CA PRO A 298 8.74 -0.86 11.99
C PRO A 298 9.15 -0.69 10.53
N GLU A 299 9.43 0.55 10.12
CA GLU A 299 9.85 0.87 8.74
C GLU A 299 11.11 0.10 8.31
N ASN A 300 12.03 -0.16 9.22
CA ASN A 300 13.23 -0.92 8.92
C ASN A 300 12.97 -2.39 8.54
N LEU A 301 11.87 -2.98 9.02
CA LEU A 301 11.44 -4.31 8.60
C LEU A 301 11.02 -4.27 7.12
N LEU A 302 10.13 -3.35 6.79
CA LEU A 302 9.61 -3.20 5.42
C LEU A 302 10.72 -2.75 4.45
N ARG A 303 11.64 -1.89 4.90
CA ARG A 303 12.85 -1.52 4.16
C ARG A 303 13.63 -2.77 3.74
N ARG A 304 13.92 -3.67 4.68
CA ARG A 304 14.68 -4.90 4.40
C ARG A 304 13.95 -5.79 3.40
N ILE A 305 12.64 -6.00 3.59
CA ILE A 305 11.83 -6.80 2.68
C ILE A 305 11.85 -6.20 1.27
N ILE A 306 11.53 -4.91 1.14
CA ILE A 306 11.41 -4.23 -0.14
C ILE A 306 12.76 -4.17 -0.88
N GLN A 307 13.85 -3.84 -0.19
CA GLN A 307 15.18 -3.80 -0.80
C GLN A 307 15.71 -5.19 -1.21
N THR A 308 15.27 -6.25 -0.53
CA THR A 308 15.67 -7.63 -0.87
C THR A 308 14.93 -8.15 -2.11
N SER A 309 13.77 -7.62 -2.43
CA SER A 309 12.82 -8.22 -3.36
C SER A 309 12.45 -7.35 -4.54
N SER A 310 12.88 -6.08 -4.57
CA SER A 310 12.47 -5.13 -5.61
C SER A 310 13.54 -4.10 -5.92
N THR A 311 13.38 -3.44 -7.06
CA THR A 311 14.14 -2.27 -7.51
C THR A 311 13.27 -1.03 -7.59
N GLN A 312 13.85 0.14 -7.86
CA GLN A 312 13.08 1.37 -8.06
C GLN A 312 12.02 1.20 -9.15
N LYS A 313 10.86 1.82 -8.94
CA LYS A 313 9.66 1.76 -9.80
C LYS A 313 8.95 0.42 -9.88
N ASP A 314 9.50 -0.64 -9.27
CA ASP A 314 8.75 -1.89 -9.11
C ASP A 314 7.50 -1.67 -8.23
N ILE A 315 6.45 -2.46 -8.47
CA ILE A 315 5.19 -2.35 -7.73
C ILE A 315 5.20 -3.27 -6.52
N ILE A 316 4.91 -2.72 -5.35
CA ILE A 316 4.72 -3.43 -4.09
C ILE A 316 3.23 -3.47 -3.79
N LEU A 317 2.68 -4.64 -3.50
CA LEU A 317 1.28 -4.81 -3.09
C LEU A 317 1.20 -5.19 -1.61
N ASP A 318 0.38 -4.46 -0.87
CA ASP A 318 -0.07 -4.82 0.47
C ASP A 318 -1.59 -4.61 0.56
N PHE A 319 -2.32 -5.72 0.67
CA PHE A 319 -3.78 -5.67 0.73
C PHE A 319 -4.34 -5.86 2.15
N VAL A 320 -3.47 -5.70 3.16
CA VAL A 320 -3.80 -5.66 4.59
C VAL A 320 -3.09 -4.46 5.21
N GLY A 321 -3.50 -3.26 4.81
CA GLY A 321 -2.75 -2.02 4.99
C GLY A 321 -2.44 -1.62 6.43
N GLY A 322 -3.38 -1.82 7.34
CA GLY A 322 -3.24 -1.49 8.75
C GLY A 322 -2.81 -0.04 8.98
N SER A 323 -1.57 0.16 9.39
CA SER A 323 -0.99 1.50 9.60
C SER A 323 -0.37 2.14 8.35
N GLY A 324 -0.35 1.45 7.20
CA GLY A 324 0.25 1.93 5.95
C GLY A 324 1.78 1.99 5.94
N THR A 325 2.46 1.24 6.81
CA THR A 325 3.93 1.24 6.86
C THR A 325 4.54 0.79 5.53
N THR A 326 3.98 -0.23 4.90
CA THR A 326 4.43 -0.74 3.60
C THR A 326 4.44 0.36 2.53
N TYR A 327 3.35 1.12 2.44
CA TYR A 327 3.21 2.20 1.44
C TYR A 327 4.17 3.34 1.68
N ALA A 328 4.31 3.76 2.95
CA ALA A 328 5.24 4.82 3.34
C ALA A 328 6.68 4.45 2.98
N VAL A 329 7.10 3.22 3.28
CA VAL A 329 8.46 2.73 2.99
C VAL A 329 8.68 2.56 1.49
N ALA A 330 7.73 1.94 0.76
CA ALA A 330 7.81 1.79 -0.69
C ALA A 330 7.96 3.15 -1.38
N HIS A 331 7.16 4.14 -0.98
CA HIS A 331 7.21 5.50 -1.50
C HIS A 331 8.57 6.17 -1.26
N LYS A 332 9.06 6.13 -0.02
CA LYS A 332 10.38 6.69 0.36
C LYS A 332 11.54 6.02 -0.40
N LEU A 333 11.39 4.76 -0.78
CA LEU A 333 12.37 3.99 -1.55
C LEU A 333 12.16 4.06 -3.08
N ASN A 334 11.32 4.97 -3.57
CA ASN A 334 10.99 5.12 -4.99
C ASN A 334 10.41 3.84 -5.64
N ARG A 335 9.68 3.03 -4.87
CA ARG A 335 8.86 1.96 -5.40
C ARG A 335 7.43 2.45 -5.56
N LYS A 336 6.73 1.92 -6.56
CA LYS A 336 5.28 2.09 -6.68
C LYS A 336 4.60 1.14 -5.70
N TRP A 337 3.39 1.52 -5.25
CA TRP A 337 2.68 0.71 -4.29
C TRP A 337 1.18 0.64 -4.56
N LEU A 338 0.59 -0.51 -4.27
CA LEU A 338 -0.84 -0.76 -4.24
C LEU A 338 -1.23 -1.08 -2.80
N GLY A 339 -2.12 -0.27 -2.24
CA GLY A 339 -2.58 -0.38 -0.88
C GLY A 339 -4.08 -0.61 -0.79
N VAL A 340 -4.49 -1.55 0.07
CA VAL A 340 -5.91 -1.78 0.38
C VAL A 340 -6.11 -1.75 1.88
N GLU A 341 -7.13 -1.01 2.32
CA GLU A 341 -7.53 -0.94 3.72
C GLU A 341 -9.04 -0.67 3.82
N MET A 342 -9.72 -1.45 4.64
CA MET A 342 -11.17 -1.33 4.87
C MET A 342 -11.48 -0.46 6.09
N GLY A 343 -10.60 -0.46 7.07
CA GLY A 343 -10.80 0.14 8.38
C GLY A 343 -10.89 1.66 8.39
N LYS A 344 -11.32 2.20 9.51
CA LYS A 344 -11.38 3.67 9.74
C LYS A 344 -10.02 4.34 9.64
N CYS A 345 -8.94 3.59 9.86
CA CYS A 345 -7.55 4.06 9.73
C CYS A 345 -7.15 4.41 8.29
N PHE A 346 -8.00 4.15 7.30
CA PHE A 346 -7.79 4.59 5.91
C PHE A 346 -7.67 6.11 5.76
N TYR A 347 -8.52 6.88 6.44
CA TYR A 347 -8.60 8.34 6.31
C TYR A 347 -7.40 9.08 6.90
N GLU A 348 -7.40 10.41 6.79
CA GLU A 348 -6.36 11.25 7.41
C GLU A 348 -6.30 11.08 8.92
N PHE A 349 -7.48 11.01 9.54
CA PHE A 349 -7.64 10.78 10.97
C PHE A 349 -8.80 9.83 11.22
N TYR A 350 -8.70 9.09 12.33
CA TYR A 350 -9.77 8.27 12.85
C TYR A 350 -9.85 8.37 14.38
N GLU A 351 -10.99 8.00 14.93
CA GLU A 351 -11.20 7.95 16.38
C GLU A 351 -11.16 6.50 16.86
N GLU A 352 -10.41 6.28 17.92
CA GLU A 352 -10.30 4.99 18.57
C GLU A 352 -10.54 5.14 20.08
N TRP A 353 -11.26 4.17 20.67
CA TRP A 353 -11.53 4.16 22.10
C TRP A 353 -10.27 3.78 22.88
N ASP A 354 -9.77 4.72 23.69
CA ASP A 354 -8.66 4.45 24.62
C ASP A 354 -9.22 3.95 25.95
N LYS A 355 -9.02 2.65 26.22
CA LYS A 355 -9.48 2.00 27.46
C LYS A 355 -8.81 2.60 28.71
N THR A 356 -7.59 3.10 28.61
CA THR A 356 -6.83 3.65 29.73
C THR A 356 -7.32 5.05 30.12
N GLN A 357 -7.66 5.86 29.13
CA GLN A 357 -8.18 7.21 29.33
C GLN A 357 -9.70 7.29 29.36
N ASN A 358 -10.40 6.19 29.05
CA ASN A 358 -11.85 6.07 28.99
C ASN A 358 -12.50 7.17 28.11
N LYS A 359 -11.89 7.41 26.92
CA LYS A 359 -12.36 8.40 25.93
C LYS A 359 -11.93 8.02 24.51
N TYR A 360 -12.61 8.59 23.52
CA TYR A 360 -12.14 8.53 22.15
C TYR A 360 -10.91 9.44 21.97
N ILE A 361 -9.88 8.91 21.32
CA ILE A 361 -8.67 9.65 20.93
C ILE A 361 -8.57 9.70 19.41
N LYS A 362 -8.22 10.91 18.90
CA LYS A 362 -7.96 11.12 17.47
C LYS A 362 -6.57 10.62 17.14
N LYS A 363 -6.48 9.69 16.22
CA LYS A 363 -5.23 9.11 15.70
C LYS A 363 -5.03 9.48 14.24
N LEU A 364 -3.76 9.56 13.82
CA LEU A 364 -3.39 9.74 12.41
C LEU A 364 -3.64 8.43 11.65
N GLY A 365 -4.30 8.51 10.50
CA GLY A 365 -4.53 7.37 9.63
C GLY A 365 -3.58 7.33 8.42
N ILE A 366 -3.84 6.40 7.51
CA ILE A 366 -2.96 6.11 6.35
C ILE A 366 -2.84 7.32 5.42
N LEU A 367 -3.97 7.94 5.04
CA LEU A 367 -3.95 9.14 4.18
C LEU A 367 -3.14 10.26 4.82
N GLY A 368 -3.33 10.50 6.12
CA GLY A 368 -2.55 11.50 6.84
C GLY A 368 -1.06 11.17 6.89
N ARG A 369 -0.70 9.90 7.13
CA ARG A 369 0.68 9.42 7.07
C ARG A 369 1.31 9.67 5.69
N LEU A 370 0.63 9.28 4.63
CA LEU A 370 1.15 9.42 3.26
C LEU A 370 1.32 10.90 2.87
N LYS A 371 0.38 11.76 3.23
CA LYS A 371 0.52 13.22 3.03
C LYS A 371 1.72 13.79 3.79
N ASN A 372 1.97 13.32 5.02
CA ASN A 372 3.18 13.69 5.77
C ASN A 372 4.46 13.18 5.08
N VAL A 373 4.44 11.99 4.50
CA VAL A 373 5.56 11.46 3.70
C VAL A 373 5.82 12.33 2.47
N LEU A 374 4.77 12.72 1.74
CA LEU A 374 4.90 13.66 0.60
C LEU A 374 5.50 15.01 1.03
N ALA A 375 5.15 15.49 2.23
CA ALA A 375 5.70 16.74 2.79
C ALA A 375 7.14 16.62 3.31
N GLY A 376 7.80 15.48 3.13
CA GLY A 376 9.17 15.23 3.59
C GLY A 376 9.27 14.60 4.97
N ASP A 377 8.16 14.04 5.47
CA ASP A 377 8.08 13.35 6.77
C ASP A 377 8.46 14.24 7.97
N LYS A 378 8.12 15.53 7.86
CA LYS A 378 8.41 16.57 8.85
C LYS A 378 7.17 16.79 9.70
N ASN A 379 7.22 16.43 10.97
CA ASN A 379 6.13 16.73 11.90
C ASN A 379 6.43 18.04 12.66
N PHE A 380 5.82 19.15 12.24
CA PHE A 380 6.00 20.46 12.85
C PHE A 380 5.36 20.61 14.25
N LYS A 381 4.43 19.74 14.61
CA LYS A 381 3.81 19.70 15.94
C LYS A 381 4.68 19.01 16.99
N ALA A 382 5.68 18.23 16.57
CA ALA A 382 6.61 17.63 17.51
C ALA A 382 7.47 18.71 18.18
N VAL A 383 7.60 18.60 19.50
CA VAL A 383 8.44 19.49 20.32
C VAL A 383 9.89 19.56 19.79
N ASP A 384 10.30 18.53 19.07
CA ASP A 384 11.60 18.40 18.44
C ASP A 384 11.39 18.22 16.92
N LYS A 385 11.59 19.30 16.17
CA LYS A 385 11.36 19.37 14.71
C LYS A 385 12.22 18.39 13.89
N GLU A 386 13.17 17.71 14.52
CA GLU A 386 14.07 16.75 13.87
C GLU A 386 13.61 15.28 13.99
N ARG A 387 12.44 15.01 14.55
CA ARG A 387 11.98 13.63 14.80
C ARG A 387 11.39 12.93 13.58
N ARG A 388 12.02 13.06 12.44
CA ARG A 388 11.72 12.22 11.27
C ARG A 388 12.02 10.76 11.58
N SER A 389 11.38 9.83 10.85
CA SER A 389 11.69 8.41 10.95
C SER A 389 13.19 8.16 10.67
N HIS A 390 13.70 7.04 11.19
CA HIS A 390 15.09 6.67 10.92
C HIS A 390 15.33 6.47 9.43
N LEU A 391 14.40 5.82 8.71
CA LEU A 391 14.49 5.64 7.27
C LEU A 391 14.60 6.99 6.55
N SER A 392 13.70 7.94 6.88
CA SER A 392 13.70 9.26 6.24
C SER A 392 14.99 10.03 6.47
N LYS A 393 15.64 9.85 7.63
CA LYS A 393 16.96 10.44 7.92
C LYS A 393 18.06 9.75 7.11
N ASP A 394 18.08 8.43 7.11
CA ASP A 394 19.12 7.61 6.45
C ASP A 394 19.22 7.89 4.95
N ILE A 395 18.06 8.02 4.29
CA ILE A 395 18.00 8.28 2.84
C ILE A 395 17.88 9.76 2.50
N ASN A 396 17.91 10.64 3.50
CA ASN A 396 17.73 12.09 3.36
C ASN A 396 16.44 12.44 2.59
N TRP A 397 15.31 11.81 2.94
CA TRP A 397 14.05 12.00 2.28
C TRP A 397 13.60 13.47 2.31
N GLN A 398 13.33 14.06 1.15
CA GLN A 398 12.92 15.47 1.05
C GLN A 398 11.42 15.66 0.88
N GLY A 399 10.71 14.63 0.46
CA GLY A 399 9.30 14.69 0.09
C GLY A 399 9.07 14.58 -1.41
N GLY A 400 7.84 14.85 -1.81
CA GLY A 400 7.38 14.74 -3.20
C GLY A 400 6.70 13.43 -3.49
N GLY A 401 6.13 13.34 -4.66
CA GLY A 401 5.40 12.18 -5.15
C GLY A 401 3.94 12.48 -5.48
N PHE A 402 3.29 11.48 -6.09
CA PHE A 402 1.93 11.58 -6.56
C PHE A 402 1.22 10.24 -6.37
N PHE A 403 0.13 10.21 -5.61
CA PHE A 403 -0.67 9.00 -5.44
C PHE A 403 -2.16 9.30 -5.57
N LYS A 404 -2.93 8.27 -5.89
CA LYS A 404 -4.37 8.30 -6.02
C LYS A 404 -4.99 7.51 -4.87
N TYR A 405 -6.13 7.97 -4.38
CA TYR A 405 -6.94 7.21 -3.42
C TYR A 405 -8.41 7.25 -3.83
N TYR A 406 -9.11 6.15 -3.56
CA TYR A 406 -10.54 6.01 -3.84
C TYR A 406 -11.18 4.91 -3.00
N GLU A 407 -12.50 4.91 -2.96
CA GLU A 407 -13.30 3.92 -2.26
C GLU A 407 -14.06 3.06 -3.28
N LEU A 408 -14.16 1.75 -3.02
CA LEU A 408 -15.05 0.88 -3.77
C LEU A 408 -16.37 0.75 -3.03
N GLU A 409 -17.47 0.62 -3.78
CA GLU A 409 -18.75 0.26 -3.19
C GLU A 409 -18.62 -1.10 -2.49
N GLN A 410 -19.06 -1.17 -1.25
CA GLN A 410 -19.00 -2.42 -0.50
C GLN A 410 -20.16 -3.33 -0.90
N TYR A 411 -19.93 -4.64 -0.83
CA TYR A 411 -20.93 -5.66 -1.18
C TYR A 411 -22.22 -5.47 -0.38
N GLU A 412 -22.12 -5.14 0.90
CA GLU A 412 -23.25 -4.87 1.79
C GLU A 412 -24.05 -3.64 1.34
N GLU A 413 -23.39 -2.62 0.83
CA GLU A 413 -24.04 -1.43 0.27
C GLU A 413 -24.77 -1.75 -1.02
N ALA A 414 -24.15 -2.57 -1.90
CA ALA A 414 -24.78 -3.04 -3.12
C ALA A 414 -26.05 -3.85 -2.80
N LEU A 415 -26.00 -4.75 -1.81
CA LEU A 415 -27.16 -5.51 -1.35
C LEU A 415 -28.26 -4.62 -0.76
N ALA A 416 -27.90 -3.60 0.02
CA ALA A 416 -28.87 -2.67 0.60
C ALA A 416 -29.59 -1.81 -0.45
N ASN A 417 -28.96 -1.62 -1.62
CA ASN A 417 -29.57 -0.91 -2.76
C ASN A 417 -30.55 -1.78 -3.57
N CYS A 418 -30.55 -3.10 -3.36
CA CYS A 418 -31.45 -4.02 -4.04
C CYS A 418 -32.84 -4.00 -3.37
N LYS A 419 -33.90 -3.82 -4.15
CA LYS A 419 -35.28 -3.90 -3.67
C LYS A 419 -35.89 -5.28 -3.96
N TYR A 420 -36.39 -5.91 -2.90
CA TYR A 420 -37.15 -7.14 -2.97
C TYR A 420 -38.63 -6.83 -3.04
N GLU A 421 -39.35 -7.31 -4.09
CA GLU A 421 -40.79 -7.36 -4.05
C GLU A 421 -41.21 -8.69 -3.39
N GLU A 422 -41.92 -8.63 -2.27
CA GLU A 422 -42.35 -9.81 -1.50
C GLU A 422 -43.09 -10.86 -2.33
N SER A 423 -43.74 -10.44 -3.42
CA SER A 423 -44.48 -11.33 -4.34
C SER A 423 -43.57 -12.22 -5.20
N ASP A 424 -42.30 -11.81 -5.45
CA ASP A 424 -41.42 -12.55 -6.35
C ASP A 424 -40.65 -13.68 -5.64
N LEU A 425 -40.50 -13.62 -4.33
CA LEU A 425 -39.81 -14.65 -3.53
C LEU A 425 -40.60 -15.97 -3.42
N PHE A 426 -41.95 -15.92 -3.48
CA PHE A 426 -42.80 -17.08 -3.26
C PHE A 426 -43.46 -17.65 -4.52
N ASN A 427 -43.49 -16.92 -5.62
CA ASN A 427 -44.24 -17.30 -6.83
C ASN A 427 -43.40 -17.85 -7.98
N SER A 428 -42.09 -18.08 -7.81
CA SER A 428 -41.25 -18.63 -8.87
C SER A 428 -40.50 -19.88 -8.42
N PRO A 429 -41.17 -21.04 -8.32
CA PRO A 429 -40.58 -22.30 -7.84
C PRO A 429 -39.50 -22.88 -8.76
N SER A 430 -39.23 -22.25 -9.91
CA SER A 430 -38.29 -22.74 -10.91
C SER A 430 -36.91 -22.04 -10.88
N LYS A 431 -36.69 -21.00 -10.05
CA LYS A 431 -35.44 -20.29 -9.99
C LYS A 431 -34.65 -20.65 -8.74
N THR A 432 -33.35 -20.97 -8.90
CA THR A 432 -32.45 -21.20 -7.76
C THR A 432 -32.29 -19.92 -6.94
N PRO A 433 -31.90 -19.97 -5.64
CA PRO A 433 -31.60 -18.79 -4.85
C PRO A 433 -30.58 -17.86 -5.51
N TYR A 434 -29.62 -18.41 -6.24
CA TYR A 434 -28.62 -17.66 -7.02
C TYR A 434 -29.29 -16.91 -8.21
N GLN A 435 -30.20 -17.56 -8.94
CA GLN A 435 -30.95 -16.91 -10.03
C GLN A 435 -31.87 -15.82 -9.50
N GLN A 436 -32.45 -16.00 -8.31
CA GLN A 436 -33.24 -14.97 -7.65
C GLN A 436 -32.38 -13.77 -7.27
N TYR A 437 -31.16 -14.02 -6.77
CA TYR A 437 -30.16 -13.00 -6.45
C TYR A 437 -29.77 -12.17 -7.68
N VAL A 438 -29.55 -12.78 -8.82
CA VAL A 438 -29.19 -12.11 -10.10
C VAL A 438 -30.35 -11.24 -10.63
N PHE A 439 -31.58 -11.51 -10.24
CA PHE A 439 -32.78 -10.74 -10.65
C PHE A 439 -33.15 -9.63 -9.65
N MET A 440 -32.35 -9.41 -8.61
CA MET A 440 -32.59 -8.29 -7.71
C MET A 440 -32.50 -6.98 -8.47
N LYS A 441 -33.57 -6.20 -8.43
CA LYS A 441 -33.61 -4.89 -9.08
C LYS A 441 -32.77 -3.89 -8.30
N ASP A 442 -31.54 -3.63 -8.76
CA ASP A 442 -30.78 -2.48 -8.27
C ASP A 442 -31.40 -1.21 -8.87
N GLU A 443 -32.11 -0.45 -8.05
CA GLU A 443 -32.78 0.77 -8.48
C GLU A 443 -31.82 1.84 -8.99
N LYS A 444 -30.59 1.91 -8.44
CA LYS A 444 -29.58 2.85 -8.91
C LYS A 444 -29.13 2.50 -10.33
N MET A 445 -28.90 1.21 -10.60
CA MET A 445 -28.49 0.73 -11.91
C MET A 445 -29.56 0.97 -12.96
N LEU A 446 -30.82 0.68 -12.62
CA LEU A 446 -31.95 0.94 -13.53
C LEU A 446 -32.09 2.43 -13.85
N LYS A 447 -31.86 3.32 -12.88
CA LYS A 447 -31.88 4.77 -13.10
C LYS A 447 -30.70 5.27 -13.94
N ALA A 448 -29.58 4.56 -13.93
CA ALA A 448 -28.40 4.90 -14.73
C ALA A 448 -28.50 4.46 -16.20
N MET A 449 -29.43 3.54 -16.53
CA MET A 449 -29.60 3.01 -17.88
C MET A 449 -30.70 3.75 -18.63
N GLU A 450 -30.42 4.13 -19.87
CA GLU A 450 -31.39 4.63 -20.84
C GLU A 450 -31.42 3.68 -22.05
N ILE A 451 -32.59 3.08 -22.32
CA ILE A 451 -32.76 2.14 -23.43
C ILE A 451 -33.25 2.94 -24.64
N ASP A 452 -32.45 3.00 -25.68
CA ASP A 452 -32.79 3.54 -26.98
C ASP A 452 -33.33 2.38 -27.85
N TYR A 453 -34.64 2.24 -27.89
CA TYR A 453 -35.31 1.16 -28.64
C TYR A 453 -35.22 1.32 -30.17
N GLU A 454 -35.02 2.57 -30.65
CA GLU A 454 -34.93 2.84 -32.10
C GLU A 454 -33.59 2.39 -32.68
N ASN A 455 -32.51 2.56 -31.91
CA ASN A 455 -31.16 2.21 -32.34
C ASN A 455 -30.62 0.91 -31.72
N ASN A 456 -31.41 0.20 -30.95
CA ASN A 456 -31.00 -0.98 -30.19
C ASN A 456 -29.76 -0.75 -29.33
N LYS A 457 -29.66 0.43 -28.71
CA LYS A 457 -28.53 0.82 -27.85
C LYS A 457 -28.99 1.01 -26.41
N VAL A 458 -28.13 0.63 -25.50
CA VAL A 458 -28.29 0.98 -24.09
C VAL A 458 -27.21 1.99 -23.76
N LYS A 459 -27.63 3.19 -23.41
CA LYS A 459 -26.74 4.22 -22.86
C LYS A 459 -26.71 4.07 -21.35
N VAL A 460 -25.52 4.23 -20.78
CA VAL A 460 -25.35 4.19 -19.33
C VAL A 460 -24.63 5.44 -18.87
N ASP A 461 -25.25 6.10 -17.90
CA ASP A 461 -24.70 7.25 -17.22
C ASP A 461 -24.19 6.82 -15.84
N LEU A 462 -22.89 6.54 -15.75
CA LEU A 462 -22.27 6.10 -14.50
C LEU A 462 -22.32 7.18 -13.39
N THR A 463 -22.50 8.46 -13.75
CA THR A 463 -22.59 9.54 -12.74
C THR A 463 -23.87 9.45 -11.92
N LYS A 464 -24.89 8.75 -12.43
CA LYS A 464 -26.13 8.48 -11.70
C LYS A 464 -25.99 7.36 -10.65
N LEU A 465 -24.93 6.54 -10.72
CA LEU A 465 -24.64 5.51 -9.73
C LEU A 465 -24.08 6.15 -8.46
N TYR A 466 -23.06 6.99 -8.62
CA TYR A 466 -22.39 7.67 -7.52
C TYR A 466 -22.05 9.11 -7.90
N PRO A 467 -22.31 10.09 -7.01
CA PRO A 467 -22.07 11.51 -7.30
C PRO A 467 -20.61 11.86 -7.65
N ASN A 468 -19.67 11.03 -7.19
CA ASN A 468 -18.24 11.27 -7.32
C ASN A 468 -17.50 10.06 -7.94
N ILE A 469 -18.18 9.29 -8.81
CA ILE A 469 -17.55 8.14 -9.45
C ILE A 469 -16.33 8.57 -10.28
N ASP A 470 -15.19 7.91 -10.09
CA ASP A 470 -14.04 8.02 -10.97
C ASP A 470 -14.25 7.12 -12.20
N ILE A 471 -14.84 7.69 -13.24
CA ILE A 471 -15.15 6.96 -14.48
C ILE A 471 -13.86 6.47 -15.14
N ALA A 472 -12.80 7.27 -15.13
CA ALA A 472 -11.54 6.91 -15.76
C ALA A 472 -10.90 5.68 -15.07
N GLU A 473 -10.83 5.67 -13.74
CA GLU A 473 -10.31 4.52 -12.99
C GLU A 473 -11.21 3.30 -13.11
N THR A 474 -12.53 3.48 -13.11
CA THR A 474 -13.49 2.39 -13.32
C THR A 474 -13.25 1.73 -14.68
N LEU A 475 -13.14 2.50 -15.75
CA LEU A 475 -12.86 1.99 -17.09
C LEU A 475 -11.48 1.33 -17.18
N SER A 476 -10.48 1.91 -16.53
CA SER A 476 -9.13 1.35 -16.45
C SER A 476 -9.12 -0.04 -15.80
N ASN A 477 -9.81 -0.19 -14.68
CA ASN A 477 -9.91 -1.47 -13.97
C ASN A 477 -10.69 -2.51 -14.79
N LEU A 478 -11.81 -2.12 -15.44
CA LEU A 478 -12.60 -3.02 -16.28
C LEU A 478 -11.86 -3.51 -17.51
N THR A 479 -11.11 -2.62 -18.17
CA THR A 479 -10.42 -2.93 -19.43
C THR A 479 -9.01 -3.51 -19.21
N GLY A 480 -8.47 -3.39 -18.00
CA GLY A 480 -7.09 -3.75 -17.70
C GLY A 480 -6.05 -2.81 -18.30
N LYS A 481 -6.45 -1.62 -18.75
CA LYS A 481 -5.58 -0.66 -19.46
C LYS A 481 -5.14 0.46 -18.53
N TRP A 482 -3.90 0.91 -18.71
CA TRP A 482 -3.35 2.02 -17.95
C TRP A 482 -3.74 3.35 -18.57
N ILE A 483 -4.13 4.30 -17.72
CA ILE A 483 -4.57 5.63 -18.15
C ILE A 483 -3.35 6.44 -18.56
N GLN A 484 -3.37 6.94 -19.81
CA GLN A 484 -2.39 7.89 -20.30
C GLN A 484 -2.85 9.31 -20.05
N LYS A 485 -4.03 9.69 -20.53
CA LYS A 485 -4.60 11.04 -20.38
C LYS A 485 -6.08 11.01 -20.08
N ILE A 486 -6.55 12.05 -19.39
CA ILE A 486 -7.96 12.28 -19.09
C ILE A 486 -8.34 13.66 -19.62
N SER A 487 -9.50 13.75 -20.26
CA SER A 487 -10.14 15.01 -20.67
C SER A 487 -11.60 15.03 -20.23
N ASP A 488 -12.34 16.10 -20.46
CA ASP A 488 -13.74 16.27 -20.06
C ASP A 488 -14.67 15.16 -20.55
N ASN A 489 -14.37 14.56 -21.69
CA ASN A 489 -15.25 13.62 -22.36
C ASN A 489 -14.56 12.31 -22.78
N GLU A 490 -13.27 12.17 -22.54
CA GLU A 490 -12.49 11.06 -23.09
C GLU A 490 -11.38 10.62 -22.13
N VAL A 491 -11.21 9.33 -22.02
CA VAL A 491 -10.03 8.71 -21.40
C VAL A 491 -9.21 8.05 -22.49
N GLU A 492 -7.94 8.40 -22.57
CA GLU A 492 -6.94 7.79 -23.45
C GLU A 492 -6.06 6.84 -22.64
N PHE A 493 -5.90 5.63 -23.15
CA PHE A 493 -5.08 4.59 -22.53
C PHE A 493 -3.72 4.45 -23.24
N GLU A 494 -2.74 3.85 -22.56
CA GLU A 494 -1.37 3.67 -23.09
C GLU A 494 -1.29 2.92 -24.44
N ASP A 495 -2.25 2.06 -24.73
CA ASP A 495 -2.34 1.34 -26.00
C ASP A 495 -2.95 2.17 -27.14
N GLY A 496 -3.23 3.45 -26.91
CA GLY A 496 -3.88 4.36 -27.86
C GLY A 496 -5.40 4.22 -27.93
N THR A 497 -6.02 3.33 -27.14
CA THR A 497 -7.47 3.24 -27.08
C THR A 497 -8.06 4.47 -26.42
N LYS A 498 -9.15 5.00 -27.00
CA LYS A 498 -9.89 6.15 -26.48
C LYS A 498 -11.32 5.75 -26.20
N ILE A 499 -11.83 6.12 -25.03
CA ILE A 499 -13.20 5.83 -24.60
C ILE A 499 -13.88 7.15 -24.25
N ASN A 500 -15.02 7.43 -24.89
CA ASN A 500 -15.85 8.57 -24.56
C ASN A 500 -16.59 8.29 -23.25
N THR A 501 -16.37 9.10 -22.21
CA THR A 501 -16.95 8.94 -20.88
C THR A 501 -18.43 9.28 -20.79
N LYS A 502 -18.96 10.04 -21.77
CA LYS A 502 -20.38 10.44 -21.85
C LYS A 502 -21.25 9.48 -22.68
N GLU A 503 -20.62 8.64 -23.51
CA GLU A 503 -21.30 7.66 -24.36
C GLU A 503 -20.64 6.31 -24.20
N LEU A 504 -20.89 5.65 -23.05
CA LEU A 504 -20.32 4.35 -22.75
C LEU A 504 -21.07 3.23 -23.44
N ASP A 505 -20.34 2.31 -24.07
CA ASP A 505 -20.92 1.08 -24.61
C ASP A 505 -21.34 0.17 -23.45
N TYR A 506 -22.60 -0.26 -23.45
CA TYR A 506 -23.13 -1.20 -22.47
C TYR A 506 -22.28 -2.45 -22.31
N LYS A 507 -21.74 -2.99 -23.40
CA LYS A 507 -20.90 -4.20 -23.36
C LYS A 507 -19.65 -4.02 -22.50
N LEU A 508 -19.10 -2.81 -22.47
CA LEU A 508 -17.92 -2.50 -21.69
C LEU A 508 -18.21 -2.49 -20.20
N ILE A 509 -19.41 -2.02 -19.83
CA ILE A 509 -19.80 -1.83 -18.44
C ILE A 509 -20.69 -2.96 -17.92
N LYS A 510 -21.05 -3.92 -18.79
CA LYS A 510 -21.82 -5.11 -18.41
C LYS A 510 -21.27 -5.82 -17.16
N PRO A 511 -19.93 -5.99 -16.98
CA PRO A 511 -19.37 -6.60 -15.78
C PRO A 511 -19.64 -5.84 -14.47
N LEU A 512 -19.97 -4.54 -14.52
CA LEU A 512 -20.38 -3.78 -13.33
C LEU A 512 -21.85 -4.07 -12.94
N ILE A 513 -22.65 -4.53 -13.89
CA ILE A 513 -24.08 -4.73 -13.73
C ILE A 513 -24.42 -6.20 -13.44
N TRP A 514 -23.65 -7.11 -14.02
CA TRP A 514 -23.88 -8.54 -13.94
C TRP A 514 -22.65 -9.24 -13.37
N TRP A 515 -22.81 -9.83 -12.22
CA TRP A 515 -21.82 -10.72 -11.62
C TRP A 515 -21.88 -12.06 -12.37
N GLU A 516 -20.99 -12.27 -13.32
CA GLU A 516 -20.76 -13.57 -13.96
C GLU A 516 -19.65 -14.34 -13.24
#